data_08cc6db5e725bd7103ed31892ce5edb0
#
_entry.id   08cc6db5e725bd7103ed31892ce5edb0
#
_cell.length_a   1.000
_cell.length_b   1.000
_cell.length_c   1.000
_cell.angle_alpha   90.00
_cell.angle_beta   90.00
_cell.angle_gamma   90.00
#
_symmetry.space_group_name_H-M   'P 1'
#
loop_
_entity.id
_entity.type
_entity.pdbx_description
1 polymer ?
#
loop_
_entity_poly.entity_id
_entity_poly.type
_entity_poly.pdbx_seq_one_letter_code
_entity_poly.pdbx_strand_id
1 'polypeptide(L)' 'MERITKVTVASRRSEKLGDSFFTYEMSVEANTENMSDDEKKEYVDKLYDYCNSKVDEQILDTAESLQK' A
#
# COMPACT_ATOMS: atom_id res chain seq x y z
N MET A 1 4.19 23.61 -18.14
CA MET A 1 4.57 22.68 -17.08
C MET A 1 3.32 21.97 -16.55
N GLU A 2 3.30 20.67 -16.61
CA GLU A 2 2.15 19.91 -16.16
C GLU A 2 2.13 19.83 -14.64
N ARG A 3 0.94 19.99 -14.07
CA ARG A 3 0.75 19.81 -12.64
C ARG A 3 0.45 18.33 -12.38
N ILE A 4 1.02 17.82 -11.30
CA ILE A 4 0.68 16.49 -10.86
C ILE A 4 -0.67 16.57 -10.15
N THR A 5 -1.71 15.99 -10.77
CA THR A 5 -3.06 16.02 -10.23
C THR A 5 -3.49 14.70 -9.62
N LYS A 6 -2.77 13.62 -9.93
CA LYS A 6 -3.07 12.29 -9.40
C LYS A 6 -1.78 11.60 -8.98
N VAL A 7 -1.87 10.86 -7.90
CA VAL A 7 -0.76 10.06 -7.39
C VAL A 7 -1.28 8.65 -7.13
N THR A 8 -0.53 7.66 -7.60
CA THR A 8 -0.83 6.27 -7.28
C THR A 8 0.22 5.77 -6.31
N VAL A 9 -0.24 5.24 -5.18
CA VAL A 9 0.62 4.65 -4.16
C VAL A 9 0.36 3.15 -4.15
N ALA A 10 1.41 2.36 -4.19
CA ALA A 10 1.28 0.91 -4.18
C ALA A 10 2.24 0.29 -3.17
N SER A 11 1.79 -0.79 -2.55
CA SER A 11 2.63 -1.60 -1.68
C SER A 11 2.51 -3.04 -2.15
N ARG A 12 3.64 -3.71 -2.28
CA ARG A 12 3.69 -5.10 -2.70
C ARG A 12 4.68 -5.86 -1.84
N ARG A 13 4.27 -7.03 -1.40
CA ARG A 13 5.15 -7.87 -0.60
C ARG A 13 4.93 -9.33 -0.95
N SER A 14 6.03 -10.08 -1.04
CA SER A 14 6.01 -11.52 -1.20
C SER A 14 6.61 -12.16 0.05
N GLU A 15 5.91 -13.11 0.61
CA GLU A 15 6.37 -13.83 1.79
C GLU A 15 6.26 -15.33 1.57
N LYS A 16 7.23 -16.06 2.07
CA LYS A 16 7.14 -17.52 2.09
C LYS A 16 6.46 -17.94 3.38
N LEU A 17 5.30 -18.56 3.24
CA LEU A 17 4.53 -19.07 4.37
C LEU A 17 4.33 -20.56 4.18
N GLY A 18 4.94 -21.37 5.06
CA GLY A 18 4.96 -22.81 4.85
C GLY A 18 5.79 -23.17 3.60
N ASP A 19 5.24 -23.93 2.70
CA ASP A 19 5.91 -24.38 1.48
C ASP A 19 5.56 -23.52 0.25
N SER A 20 4.81 -22.47 0.45
CA SER A 20 4.31 -21.64 -0.67
C SER A 20 4.68 -20.19 -0.49
N PHE A 21 4.81 -19.50 -1.63
CA PHE A 21 4.98 -18.04 -1.64
C PHE A 21 3.63 -17.38 -1.88
N PHE A 22 3.38 -16.33 -1.12
CA PHE A 22 2.18 -15.51 -1.28
C PHE A 22 2.60 -14.08 -1.60
N THR A 23 1.96 -13.50 -2.60
CA THR A 23 2.23 -12.12 -2.98
C THR A 23 0.95 -11.32 -2.80
N TYR A 24 1.07 -10.21 -2.09
CA TYR A 24 -0.03 -9.27 -1.89
C TYR A 24 0.37 -7.92 -2.41
N GLU A 25 -0.56 -7.28 -3.08
CA GLU A 25 -0.36 -5.95 -3.60
C GLU A 25 -1.61 -5.13 -3.35
N MET A 26 -1.41 -3.88 -2.95
CA MET A 26 -2.49 -2.93 -2.80
C MET A 26 -2.06 -1.62 -3.41
N SER A 27 -2.95 -1.00 -4.18
CA SER A 27 -2.69 0.32 -4.73
C SER A 27 -3.88 1.23 -4.48
N VAL A 28 -3.58 2.51 -4.29
CA VAL A 28 -4.56 3.55 -4.08
C VAL A 28 -4.23 4.73 -4.96
N GLU A 29 -5.22 5.23 -5.69
CA GLU A 29 -5.06 6.43 -6.48
C GLU A 29 -5.70 7.60 -5.73
N ALA A 30 -4.98 8.71 -5.67
CA ALA A 30 -5.46 9.90 -4.98
C ALA A 30 -5.39 11.11 -5.89
N ASN A 31 -6.42 11.95 -5.81
CA ASN A 31 -6.45 13.23 -6.51
C ASN A 31 -5.82 14.29 -5.61
N THR A 32 -4.75 14.92 -6.11
CA THR A 32 -4.00 15.91 -5.34
C THR A 32 -4.10 17.30 -5.96
N GLU A 33 -5.08 17.52 -6.81
CA GLU A 33 -5.20 18.74 -7.62
C GLU A 33 -5.16 20.03 -6.80
N ASN A 34 -5.82 20.05 -5.66
CA ASN A 34 -5.93 21.25 -4.83
C ASN A 34 -5.01 21.26 -3.62
N MET A 35 -3.98 20.43 -3.63
CA MET A 35 -3.06 20.32 -2.50
C MET A 35 -1.77 21.08 -2.77
N SER A 36 -1.22 21.72 -1.74
CA SER A 36 0.13 22.27 -1.78
C SER A 36 1.15 21.12 -1.80
N ASP A 37 2.42 21.44 -2.09
CA ASP A 37 3.47 20.42 -2.14
C ASP A 37 3.65 19.72 -0.79
N ASP A 38 3.57 20.48 0.31
CA ASP A 38 3.67 19.91 1.65
C ASP A 38 2.49 19.00 1.97
N GLU A 39 1.29 19.41 1.59
CA GLU A 39 0.09 18.59 1.78
C GLU A 39 0.14 17.31 0.97
N LYS A 40 0.62 17.37 -0.27
CA LYS A 40 0.78 16.19 -1.11
C LYS A 40 1.73 15.19 -0.48
N LYS A 41 2.87 15.67 0.01
CA LYS A 41 3.87 14.81 0.64
C LYS A 41 3.28 14.10 1.85
N GLU A 42 2.63 14.84 2.73
CA GLU A 42 2.02 14.28 3.92
C GLU A 42 0.95 13.25 3.58
N TYR A 43 0.09 13.58 2.60
CA TYR A 43 -0.97 12.69 2.18
C TYR A 43 -0.42 11.40 1.56
N VAL A 44 0.59 11.51 0.71
CA VAL A 44 1.22 10.35 0.08
C VAL A 44 1.85 9.44 1.15
N ASP A 45 2.52 10.02 2.15
CA ASP A 45 3.10 9.26 3.24
C ASP A 45 2.03 8.47 4.01
N LYS A 46 0.88 9.09 4.27
CA LYS A 46 -0.24 8.41 4.92
C LYS A 46 -0.80 7.27 4.07
N LEU A 47 -0.88 7.47 2.76
CA LEU A 47 -1.34 6.42 1.85
C LEU A 47 -0.38 5.23 1.82
N TYR A 48 0.93 5.48 1.85
CA TYR A 48 1.91 4.41 1.95
C TYR A 48 1.74 3.62 3.23
N ASP A 49 1.59 4.30 4.36
CA ASP A 49 1.39 3.64 5.64
C ASP A 49 0.12 2.79 5.60
N TYR A 50 -0.95 3.31 5.03
CA TYR A 50 -2.21 2.59 4.90
C TYR A 50 -2.04 1.32 4.05
N CYS A 51 -1.42 1.45 2.88
CA CYS A 51 -1.22 0.31 1.98
C CYS A 51 -0.32 -0.74 2.63
N ASN A 52 0.75 -0.33 3.29
CA ASN A 52 1.66 -1.25 3.97
C ASN A 52 0.95 -1.99 5.10
N SER A 53 0.12 -1.29 5.87
CA SER A 53 -0.65 -1.91 6.95
C SER A 53 -1.62 -2.95 6.41
N LYS A 54 -2.28 -2.67 5.30
CA LYS A 54 -3.23 -3.61 4.69
C LYS A 54 -2.51 -4.85 4.15
N VAL A 55 -1.36 -4.68 3.54
CA VAL A 55 -0.56 -5.80 3.06
C VAL A 55 -0.10 -6.67 4.25
N ASP A 56 0.36 -6.04 5.33
CA ASP A 56 0.74 -6.74 6.55
C ASP A 56 -0.42 -7.55 7.12
N GLU A 57 -1.62 -6.98 7.17
CA GLU A 57 -2.82 -7.68 7.64
C GLU A 57 -3.10 -8.93 6.81
N GLN A 58 -2.99 -8.83 5.49
CA GLN A 58 -3.22 -9.97 4.61
C GLN A 58 -2.22 -11.09 4.84
N ILE A 59 -0.96 -10.74 5.05
CA ILE A 59 0.09 -11.71 5.32
C ILE A 59 -0.18 -12.42 6.66
N LEU A 60 -0.53 -11.66 7.69
CA LEU A 60 -0.84 -12.22 9.01
C LEU A 60 -2.07 -13.13 8.94
N ASP A 61 -3.12 -12.73 8.24
CA ASP A 61 -4.32 -13.54 8.08
C ASP A 61 -4.01 -14.86 7.39
N THR A 62 -3.19 -14.81 6.35
CA THR A 62 -2.78 -16.02 5.62
C THR A 62 -1.95 -16.93 6.53
N ALA A 63 -1.01 -16.38 7.28
CA ALA A 63 -0.17 -17.14 8.19
C ALA A 63 -1.02 -17.85 9.26
N GLU A 64 -1.99 -17.15 9.82
CA GLU A 64 -2.90 -17.73 10.81
C GLU A 64 -3.74 -18.86 10.21
N SER A 65 -4.23 -18.67 8.98
CA SER A 65 -5.02 -19.70 8.29
C SER A 65 -4.22 -20.97 8.06
N LEU A 66 -2.93 -20.85 7.79
CA LEU A 66 -2.06 -22.00 7.54
C LEU A 66 -1.71 -22.78 8.81
N GLN A 67 -1.88 -22.17 9.97
CA GLN A 67 -1.59 -22.82 11.24
C GLN A 67 -2.77 -23.64 11.77
N LYS A 68 -3.92 -23.52 11.19
CA LYS A 68 -5.12 -24.25 11.62
C LYS A 68 -5.22 -25.64 11.01
#